data_cac8d7dd1435767dd4e8184cde96e482
#
_entry.id   cac8d7dd1435767dd4e8184cde96e482
#
_cell.length_a   1.000
_cell.length_b   1.000
_cell.length_c   1.000
_cell.angle_alpha   90.00
_cell.angle_beta   90.00
_cell.angle_gamma   90.00
#
_symmetry.space_group_name_H-M   'P 1'
#
loop_
_entity.id
_entity.type
_entity.pdbx_description
1 polymer ?
#
loop_
_entity_poly.entity_id
_entity_poly.type
_entity_poly.pdbx_seq_one_letter_code
_entity_poly.pdbx_strand_id
1 'polypeptide(L)'
;MENNIRFRNHISVIFEKVIKVAGIAIFIFATNFITDLEEAPTVKDLLIFLGVAVACILLVFVWQCLIWSRTYISIQDNALVIEKNTLNRKKNTIGIPNISNVNLEQNLLEMALGTCKLKLDTNTLTTADQTDVNIVLKKQEAERFRMYLLGLCKTEEIEEAKSEEKNCAATSKEILMHGLFSINLGSILLLLGVIGSVMPLIKEMGAAEEASMFEFVLSILVIIWFVGGMVWKIAREFLRYLEFSIERRGDKVFLSYGIIKRVNYSIPVDKINAVRLNQTMLARMGKRYMVEVVNVGMGNDEEEQHSFFLPYSKKEKIAEQLEALLPEFQIEFGEEGEGQGKGVFAVWAANGLMWLAILIPILAVAAEILDTGVVMVIAVPLVLILYIVILRYTSYVTDKIFLGDKFMQISQGHFARYHLFVKYEKIQYLTLKQCIVAKKYGIQKGQLYLLASAKNKVHNLPYMRQETMETLIHKVR
;
A
#
# COMPACT_ATOMS: atom_id res chain seq x y z
N MET A 1 -14.68 -18.18 -33.78
CA MET A 1 -14.77 -16.71 -33.68
C MET A 1 -13.58 -16.12 -34.41
N GLU A 2 -13.83 -15.17 -35.29
CA GLU A 2 -12.82 -14.60 -36.18
C GLU A 2 -11.58 -14.12 -35.42
N ASN A 3 -10.42 -14.62 -35.81
CA ASN A 3 -9.12 -14.42 -35.18
C ASN A 3 -8.55 -13.00 -35.29
N ASN A 4 -9.36 -11.96 -35.53
CA ASN A 4 -8.87 -10.61 -35.79
C ASN A 4 -9.81 -9.53 -35.22
N ILE A 5 -10.08 -9.61 -33.91
CA ILE A 5 -10.86 -8.56 -33.23
C ILE A 5 -9.93 -7.37 -33.01
N ARG A 6 -10.19 -6.24 -33.67
CA ARG A 6 -9.46 -4.99 -33.50
C ARG A 6 -10.40 -3.92 -32.95
N PHE A 7 -10.03 -3.34 -31.80
CA PHE A 7 -10.84 -2.30 -31.13
C PHE A 7 -9.94 -1.23 -30.50
N ARG A 8 -10.55 -0.20 -29.93
CA ARG A 8 -9.87 0.90 -29.24
C ARG A 8 -10.36 1.00 -27.81
N ASN A 9 -9.58 1.67 -26.96
CA ASN A 9 -10.06 2.11 -25.65
C ASN A 9 -11.28 3.01 -25.82
N HIS A 10 -12.16 2.99 -24.81
CA HIS A 10 -13.27 3.93 -24.76
C HIS A 10 -12.76 5.38 -24.66
N ILE A 11 -13.47 6.34 -25.26
CA ILE A 11 -13.08 7.76 -25.33
C ILE A 11 -12.91 8.40 -23.92
N SER A 12 -13.52 7.83 -22.89
CA SER A 12 -13.41 8.27 -21.50
C SER A 12 -11.96 8.39 -20.99
N VAL A 13 -11.02 7.64 -21.59
CA VAL A 13 -9.58 7.73 -21.26
C VAL A 13 -9.03 9.15 -21.49
N ILE A 14 -9.55 9.87 -22.49
CA ILE A 14 -9.14 11.24 -22.79
C ILE A 14 -9.60 12.17 -21.64
N PHE A 15 -10.86 12.05 -21.21
CA PHE A 15 -11.43 12.87 -20.15
C PHE A 15 -10.70 12.67 -18.82
N GLU A 16 -10.35 11.43 -18.45
CA GLU A 16 -9.59 11.16 -17.23
C GLU A 16 -8.25 11.92 -17.18
N LYS A 17 -7.52 11.94 -18.30
CA LYS A 17 -6.23 12.63 -18.39
C LYS A 17 -6.37 14.15 -18.39
N VAL A 18 -7.38 14.66 -19.07
CA VAL A 18 -7.67 16.11 -19.12
C VAL A 18 -8.07 16.63 -17.74
N ILE A 19 -8.93 15.91 -17.01
CA ILE A 19 -9.34 16.27 -15.65
C ILE A 19 -8.13 16.32 -14.70
N LYS A 20 -7.19 15.39 -14.81
CA LYS A 20 -5.95 15.40 -13.99
C LYS A 20 -5.14 16.67 -14.24
N VAL A 21 -4.97 17.07 -15.50
CA VAL A 21 -4.24 18.30 -15.86
C VAL A 21 -4.99 19.55 -15.39
N ALA A 22 -6.31 19.59 -15.55
CA ALA A 22 -7.13 20.68 -15.02
C ALA A 22 -7.01 20.81 -13.49
N GLY A 23 -7.00 19.69 -12.76
CA GLY A 23 -6.78 19.66 -11.32
C GLY A 23 -5.41 20.24 -10.91
N ILE A 24 -4.35 19.90 -11.64
CA ILE A 24 -3.01 20.47 -11.42
C ILE A 24 -3.01 21.98 -11.68
N ALA A 25 -3.64 22.45 -12.75
CA ALA A 25 -3.75 23.87 -13.06
C ALA A 25 -4.50 24.64 -11.96
N ILE A 26 -5.61 24.09 -11.46
CA ILE A 26 -6.36 24.67 -10.32
C ILE A 26 -5.51 24.72 -9.06
N PHE A 27 -4.73 23.65 -8.78
CA PHE A 27 -3.84 23.61 -7.61
C PHE A 27 -2.75 24.68 -7.70
N ILE A 28 -2.09 24.83 -8.85
CA ILE A 28 -1.07 25.87 -9.08
C ILE A 28 -1.69 27.25 -8.89
N PHE A 29 -2.90 27.47 -9.40
CA PHE A 29 -3.62 28.74 -9.20
C PHE A 29 -3.87 29.02 -7.71
N ALA A 30 -4.42 28.05 -7.00
CA ALA A 30 -4.74 28.19 -5.59
C ALA A 30 -3.47 28.46 -4.73
N THR A 31 -2.35 27.83 -5.03
CA THR A 31 -1.08 28.07 -4.31
C THR A 31 -0.54 29.46 -4.57
N ASN A 32 -0.53 29.94 -5.83
CA ASN A 32 -0.12 31.31 -6.16
C ASN A 32 -1.04 32.36 -5.50
N PHE A 33 -2.35 32.11 -5.48
CA PHE A 33 -3.32 33.01 -4.85
C PHE A 33 -3.12 33.11 -3.32
N ILE A 34 -2.70 32.02 -2.67
CA ILE A 34 -2.46 31.98 -1.21
C ILE A 34 -1.12 32.63 -0.86
N THR A 35 -0.08 32.49 -1.71
CA THR A 35 1.24 33.07 -1.44
C THR A 35 1.32 34.58 -1.63
N ASP A 36 0.47 35.14 -2.52
CA ASP A 36 0.45 36.56 -2.82
C ASP A 36 -0.70 37.30 -2.10
N LEU A 37 -0.97 36.94 -0.84
CA LEU A 37 -2.02 37.56 -0.01
C LEU A 37 -1.79 39.07 0.25
N GLU A 38 -0.59 39.58 0.06
CA GLU A 38 -0.27 41.02 0.24
C GLU A 38 -0.70 41.88 -0.97
N GLU A 39 -0.73 41.32 -2.16
CA GLU A 39 -1.25 41.97 -3.37
C GLU A 39 -2.34 41.13 -4.04
N ALA A 40 -3.59 41.49 -3.82
CA ALA A 40 -4.70 40.79 -4.48
C ALA A 40 -4.52 40.80 -6.01
N PRO A 41 -4.54 39.65 -6.71
CA PRO A 41 -4.31 39.57 -8.14
C PRO A 41 -5.29 40.46 -8.89
N THR A 42 -4.80 41.21 -9.85
CA THR A 42 -5.69 42.05 -10.67
C THR A 42 -6.57 41.19 -11.57
N VAL A 43 -7.70 41.73 -12.00
CA VAL A 43 -8.59 41.04 -12.97
C VAL A 43 -7.81 40.64 -14.23
N LYS A 44 -6.81 41.42 -14.61
CA LYS A 44 -5.95 41.15 -15.76
C LYS A 44 -5.10 39.88 -15.53
N ASP A 45 -4.49 39.72 -14.37
CA ASP A 45 -3.68 38.54 -14.02
C ASP A 45 -4.53 37.26 -13.98
N LEU A 46 -5.74 37.38 -13.45
CA LEU A 46 -6.72 36.29 -13.44
C LEU A 46 -7.11 35.86 -14.87
N LEU A 47 -7.35 36.82 -15.77
CA LEU A 47 -7.68 36.53 -17.17
C LEU A 47 -6.52 35.90 -17.94
N ILE A 48 -5.30 36.37 -17.70
CA ILE A 48 -4.09 35.78 -18.30
C ILE A 48 -3.92 34.34 -17.82
N PHE A 49 -4.01 34.11 -16.50
CA PHE A 49 -3.90 32.76 -15.94
C PHE A 49 -4.97 31.83 -16.52
N LEU A 50 -6.23 32.26 -16.54
CA LEU A 50 -7.34 31.48 -17.10
C LEU A 50 -7.10 31.16 -18.58
N GLY A 51 -6.61 32.12 -19.36
CA GLY A 51 -6.26 31.96 -20.77
C GLY A 51 -5.17 30.90 -20.97
N VAL A 52 -4.11 30.97 -20.17
CA VAL A 52 -3.00 29.98 -20.21
C VAL A 52 -3.50 28.60 -19.79
N ALA A 53 -4.27 28.51 -18.71
CA ALA A 53 -4.82 27.25 -18.24
C ALA A 53 -5.71 26.57 -19.29
N VAL A 54 -6.62 27.33 -19.91
CA VAL A 54 -7.48 26.84 -21.00
C VAL A 54 -6.65 26.39 -22.21
N ALA A 55 -5.63 27.17 -22.60
CA ALA A 55 -4.73 26.79 -23.71
C ALA A 55 -4.00 25.49 -23.42
N CYS A 56 -3.46 25.32 -22.20
CA CYS A 56 -2.80 24.07 -21.78
C CYS A 56 -3.77 22.88 -21.80
N ILE A 57 -4.97 23.05 -21.28
CA ILE A 57 -6.01 22.00 -21.28
C ILE A 57 -6.37 21.60 -22.72
N LEU A 58 -6.54 22.55 -23.62
CA LEU A 58 -6.85 22.31 -25.02
C LEU A 58 -5.70 21.57 -25.73
N LEU A 59 -4.45 21.98 -25.49
CA LEU A 59 -3.28 21.29 -26.06
C LEU A 59 -3.21 19.83 -25.58
N VAL A 60 -3.43 19.60 -24.28
CA VAL A 60 -3.46 18.23 -23.74
C VAL A 60 -4.62 17.43 -24.33
N PHE A 61 -5.80 18.03 -24.45
CA PHE A 61 -6.97 17.38 -25.05
C PHE A 61 -6.67 16.93 -26.50
N VAL A 62 -6.19 17.84 -27.36
CA VAL A 62 -5.83 17.53 -28.75
C VAL A 62 -4.75 16.43 -28.81
N TRP A 63 -3.72 16.53 -27.98
CA TRP A 63 -2.67 15.53 -27.89
C TRP A 63 -3.20 14.14 -27.49
N GLN A 64 -4.08 14.08 -26.50
CA GLN A 64 -4.70 12.81 -26.08
C GLN A 64 -5.66 12.25 -27.14
N CYS A 65 -6.37 13.09 -27.89
CA CYS A 65 -7.17 12.67 -29.04
C CYS A 65 -6.31 12.04 -30.12
N LEU A 66 -5.15 12.60 -30.43
CA LEU A 66 -4.18 12.03 -31.38
C LEU A 66 -3.65 10.68 -30.92
N ILE A 67 -3.27 10.56 -29.64
CA ILE A 67 -2.81 9.28 -29.09
C ILE A 67 -3.93 8.23 -29.14
N TRP A 68 -5.13 8.59 -28.70
CA TRP A 68 -6.27 7.67 -28.69
C TRP A 68 -6.64 7.19 -30.09
N SER A 69 -6.69 8.11 -31.08
CA SER A 69 -7.04 7.78 -32.47
C SER A 69 -6.01 6.84 -33.13
N ARG A 70 -4.76 6.81 -32.62
CA ARG A 70 -3.66 5.99 -33.14
C ARG A 70 -3.29 4.80 -32.27
N THR A 71 -4.08 4.51 -31.23
CA THR A 71 -3.91 3.34 -30.35
C THR A 71 -4.95 2.28 -30.70
N TYR A 72 -4.51 1.08 -31.01
CA TYR A 72 -5.35 -0.07 -31.33
C TYR A 72 -4.99 -1.27 -30.47
N ILE A 73 -6.01 -2.02 -30.12
CA ILE A 73 -5.91 -3.27 -29.37
C ILE A 73 -6.46 -4.37 -30.28
N SER A 74 -5.72 -5.45 -30.44
CA SER A 74 -6.15 -6.59 -31.24
C SER A 74 -5.74 -7.91 -30.59
N ILE A 75 -6.46 -8.98 -30.92
CA ILE A 75 -6.07 -10.34 -30.59
C ILE A 75 -5.61 -11.00 -31.86
N GLN A 76 -4.37 -11.47 -31.88
CA GLN A 76 -3.74 -12.13 -33.00
C GLN A 76 -2.95 -13.34 -32.47
N ASP A 77 -3.08 -14.50 -33.11
CA ASP A 77 -2.29 -15.71 -32.81
C ASP A 77 -2.20 -16.06 -31.32
N ASN A 78 -3.33 -16.03 -30.63
CA ASN A 78 -3.43 -16.28 -29.18
C ASN A 78 -2.62 -15.29 -28.32
N ALA A 79 -2.38 -14.07 -28.83
CA ALA A 79 -1.73 -12.98 -28.13
C ALA A 79 -2.55 -11.69 -28.19
N LEU A 80 -2.53 -10.94 -27.09
CA LEU A 80 -3.05 -9.58 -27.03
C LEU A 80 -1.98 -8.62 -27.55
N VAL A 81 -2.31 -7.87 -28.59
CA VAL A 81 -1.40 -6.94 -29.25
C VAL A 81 -1.93 -5.52 -29.08
N ILE A 82 -1.10 -4.64 -28.52
CA ILE A 82 -1.41 -3.21 -28.34
C ILE A 82 -0.43 -2.41 -29.17
N GLU A 83 -0.97 -1.74 -30.20
CA GLU A 83 -0.22 -0.92 -31.12
C GLU A 83 -0.50 0.56 -30.86
N LYS A 84 0.54 1.33 -30.55
CA LYS A 84 0.51 2.79 -30.46
C LYS A 84 1.30 3.36 -31.63
N ASN A 85 0.59 3.82 -32.66
CA ASN A 85 1.19 4.39 -33.87
C ASN A 85 1.29 5.92 -33.76
N THR A 86 1.91 6.43 -32.70
CA THR A 86 2.22 7.85 -32.47
C THR A 86 3.61 8.20 -33.04
N LEU A 87 4.19 9.34 -32.67
CA LEU A 87 5.57 9.70 -33.04
C LEU A 87 6.57 8.60 -32.68
N ASN A 88 6.41 7.95 -31.52
CA ASN A 88 7.11 6.74 -31.14
C ASN A 88 6.18 5.54 -31.34
N ARG A 89 6.48 4.72 -32.33
CA ARG A 89 5.74 3.46 -32.55
C ARG A 89 6.10 2.47 -31.46
N LYS A 90 5.10 2.01 -30.73
CA LYS A 90 5.24 0.98 -29.69
C LYS A 90 4.25 -0.14 -29.95
N LYS A 91 4.75 -1.38 -30.05
CA LYS A 91 3.94 -2.59 -30.15
C LYS A 91 4.23 -3.47 -28.94
N ASN A 92 3.23 -3.68 -28.10
CA ASN A 92 3.31 -4.60 -26.97
C ASN A 92 2.52 -5.85 -27.34
N THR A 93 3.13 -7.01 -27.23
CA THR A 93 2.50 -8.32 -27.50
C THR A 93 2.57 -9.16 -26.25
N ILE A 94 1.42 -9.62 -25.77
CA ILE A 94 1.27 -10.41 -24.55
C ILE A 94 0.55 -11.70 -24.93
N GLY A 95 1.23 -12.85 -24.78
CA GLY A 95 0.59 -14.16 -24.98
C GLY A 95 -0.55 -14.34 -23.97
N ILE A 96 -1.75 -14.73 -24.42
CA ILE A 96 -2.91 -14.97 -23.55
C ILE A 96 -2.58 -16.00 -22.45
N PRO A 97 -1.82 -17.09 -22.69
CA PRO A 97 -1.39 -18.00 -21.65
C PRO A 97 -0.50 -17.38 -20.54
N ASN A 98 0.14 -16.26 -20.84
CA ASN A 98 1.00 -15.55 -19.90
C ASN A 98 0.23 -14.53 -19.03
N ILE A 99 -1.05 -14.31 -19.33
CA ILE A 99 -1.91 -13.46 -18.49
C ILE A 99 -2.28 -14.24 -17.24
N SER A 100 -1.79 -13.78 -16.09
CA SER A 100 -2.05 -14.43 -14.81
C SER A 100 -3.39 -14.01 -14.23
N ASN A 101 -3.78 -12.76 -14.42
CA ASN A 101 -5.03 -12.25 -13.88
C ASN A 101 -5.59 -11.08 -14.71
N VAL A 102 -6.92 -10.91 -14.63
CA VAL A 102 -7.64 -9.81 -15.28
C VAL A 102 -8.56 -9.16 -14.26
N ASN A 103 -8.16 -8.00 -13.79
CA ASN A 103 -8.88 -7.25 -12.77
C ASN A 103 -9.76 -6.18 -13.39
N LEU A 104 -10.95 -5.97 -12.82
CA LEU A 104 -11.88 -4.93 -13.23
C LEU A 104 -11.92 -3.84 -12.16
N GLU A 105 -11.73 -2.60 -12.58
CA GLU A 105 -11.84 -1.42 -11.74
C GLU A 105 -12.76 -0.39 -12.35
N GLN A 106 -13.50 0.31 -11.50
CA GLN A 106 -14.31 1.48 -11.89
C GLN A 106 -14.10 2.59 -10.87
N ASN A 107 -13.66 3.75 -11.33
CA ASN A 107 -13.68 4.98 -10.54
C ASN A 107 -15.01 5.72 -10.73
N LEU A 108 -15.25 6.82 -9.99
CA LEU A 108 -16.50 7.60 -10.08
C LEU A 108 -16.81 8.08 -11.50
N LEU A 109 -15.78 8.51 -12.23
CA LEU A 109 -15.95 8.98 -13.61
C LEU A 109 -16.34 7.81 -14.54
N GLU A 110 -15.69 6.67 -14.40
CA GLU A 110 -15.97 5.46 -15.17
C GLU A 110 -17.38 4.91 -14.84
N MET A 111 -17.80 5.00 -13.57
CA MET A 111 -19.16 4.63 -13.15
C MET A 111 -20.20 5.54 -13.78
N ALA A 112 -19.96 6.86 -13.80
CA ALA A 112 -20.85 7.83 -14.43
C ALA A 112 -20.96 7.64 -15.95
N LEU A 113 -19.87 7.21 -16.61
CA LEU A 113 -19.80 6.95 -18.05
C LEU A 113 -20.16 5.51 -18.43
N GLY A 114 -20.45 4.64 -17.46
CA GLY A 114 -20.75 3.22 -17.72
C GLY A 114 -19.58 2.43 -18.28
N THR A 115 -18.35 2.88 -18.01
CA THR A 115 -17.10 2.23 -18.46
C THR A 115 -16.41 1.46 -17.34
N CYS A 116 -15.48 0.60 -17.68
CA CYS A 116 -14.68 -0.19 -16.75
C CYS A 116 -13.25 -0.31 -17.27
N LYS A 117 -12.30 -0.22 -16.36
CA LYS A 117 -10.87 -0.41 -16.64
C LYS A 117 -10.50 -1.87 -16.35
N LEU A 118 -9.97 -2.55 -17.37
CA LEU A 118 -9.34 -3.86 -17.21
C LEU A 118 -7.85 -3.65 -16.96
N LYS A 119 -7.36 -4.20 -15.88
CA LYS A 119 -5.93 -4.31 -15.58
C LYS A 119 -5.50 -5.75 -15.81
N LEU A 120 -4.51 -5.93 -16.67
CA LEU A 120 -3.96 -7.24 -17.03
C LEU A 120 -2.62 -7.43 -16.32
N ASP A 121 -2.50 -8.51 -15.58
CA ASP A 121 -1.28 -8.90 -14.90
C ASP A 121 -0.64 -10.07 -15.66
N THR A 122 0.67 -10.02 -15.90
CA THR A 122 1.42 -11.09 -16.56
C THR A 122 2.37 -11.81 -15.61
N ASN A 123 2.73 -13.04 -15.94
CA ASN A 123 3.64 -13.88 -15.15
C ASN A 123 5.13 -13.50 -15.31
N THR A 124 5.48 -12.41 -15.99
CA THR A 124 6.87 -12.08 -16.29
C THR A 124 7.56 -11.37 -15.12
N LEU A 125 8.75 -11.86 -14.77
CA LEU A 125 9.60 -11.33 -13.68
C LEU A 125 10.03 -9.87 -13.88
N THR A 126 10.09 -9.42 -15.13
CA THR A 126 10.51 -8.05 -15.49
C THR A 126 9.42 -7.01 -15.29
N THR A 127 8.17 -7.44 -15.12
CA THR A 127 7.00 -6.58 -15.02
C THR A 127 6.30 -6.69 -13.65
N ALA A 128 6.94 -7.34 -12.68
CA ALA A 128 6.39 -7.45 -11.31
C ALA A 128 6.08 -6.09 -10.67
N ASP A 129 6.66 -5.02 -11.20
CA ASP A 129 6.51 -3.64 -10.72
C ASP A 129 5.56 -2.78 -11.57
N GLN A 130 5.00 -3.30 -12.67
CA GLN A 130 4.11 -2.51 -13.54
C GLN A 130 2.90 -3.33 -13.98
N THR A 131 1.69 -2.80 -13.75
CA THR A 131 0.49 -3.28 -14.43
C THR A 131 0.72 -3.15 -15.92
N ASP A 132 0.87 -4.25 -16.59
CA ASP A 132 1.38 -4.28 -17.95
C ASP A 132 0.47 -3.55 -18.93
N VAL A 133 -0.84 -3.63 -18.70
CA VAL A 133 -1.83 -3.07 -19.64
C VAL A 133 -3.12 -2.65 -18.95
N ASN A 134 -3.53 -1.43 -19.22
CA ASN A 134 -4.84 -0.90 -18.86
C ASN A 134 -5.69 -0.72 -20.11
N ILE A 135 -6.84 -1.39 -20.16
CA ILE A 135 -7.82 -1.31 -21.24
C ILE A 135 -9.12 -0.77 -20.66
N VAL A 136 -9.67 0.29 -21.24
CA VAL A 136 -10.96 0.86 -20.81
C VAL A 136 -12.02 0.55 -21.86
N LEU A 137 -13.08 -0.14 -21.43
CA LEU A 137 -14.21 -0.55 -22.27
C LEU A 137 -15.53 -0.20 -21.57
N LYS A 138 -16.65 -0.34 -22.26
CA LYS A 138 -17.97 -0.35 -21.61
C LYS A 138 -18.06 -1.54 -20.67
N LYS A 139 -18.76 -1.39 -19.53
CA LYS A 139 -18.81 -2.40 -18.48
C LYS A 139 -19.13 -3.80 -18.98
N GLN A 140 -20.18 -3.95 -19.82
CA GLN A 140 -20.57 -5.25 -20.37
C GLN A 140 -19.50 -5.86 -21.30
N GLU A 141 -18.86 -5.02 -22.11
CA GLU A 141 -17.77 -5.43 -23.01
C GLU A 141 -16.54 -5.85 -22.22
N ALA A 142 -16.22 -5.10 -21.13
CA ALA A 142 -15.12 -5.41 -20.23
C ALA A 142 -15.31 -6.78 -19.54
N GLU A 143 -16.52 -7.08 -19.06
CA GLU A 143 -16.86 -8.36 -18.44
C GLU A 143 -16.74 -9.51 -19.43
N ARG A 144 -17.28 -9.36 -20.65
CA ARG A 144 -17.15 -10.36 -21.73
C ARG A 144 -15.68 -10.59 -22.10
N PHE A 145 -14.92 -9.53 -22.24
CA PHE A 145 -13.51 -9.60 -22.59
C PHE A 145 -12.68 -10.26 -21.49
N ARG A 146 -12.99 -9.98 -20.21
CA ARG A 146 -12.40 -10.68 -19.05
C ARG A 146 -12.66 -12.17 -19.11
N MET A 147 -13.91 -12.59 -19.33
CA MET A 147 -14.27 -14.00 -19.42
C MET A 147 -13.53 -14.69 -20.58
N TYR A 148 -13.42 -14.03 -21.70
CA TYR A 148 -12.68 -14.55 -22.86
C TYR A 148 -11.20 -14.78 -22.52
N LEU A 149 -10.52 -13.77 -21.92
CA LEU A 149 -9.10 -13.86 -21.58
C LEU A 149 -8.83 -14.92 -20.50
N LEU A 150 -9.73 -15.12 -19.56
CA LEU A 150 -9.61 -16.14 -18.53
C LEU A 150 -9.97 -17.56 -19.00
N GLY A 151 -10.32 -17.73 -20.28
CA GLY A 151 -10.73 -19.01 -20.83
C GLY A 151 -12.09 -19.52 -20.35
N LEU A 152 -12.84 -18.70 -19.61
CA LEU A 152 -14.15 -19.06 -19.06
C LEU A 152 -15.27 -19.09 -20.10
N CYS A 153 -15.04 -18.57 -21.31
CA CYS A 153 -16.01 -18.63 -22.41
C CYS A 153 -16.18 -20.03 -23.03
N LYS A 154 -15.33 -21.00 -22.71
CA LYS A 154 -15.49 -22.41 -23.16
C LYS A 154 -16.31 -23.26 -22.20
N THR A 155 -16.76 -22.71 -21.09
CA THR A 155 -17.42 -23.44 -20.01
C THR A 155 -18.72 -22.75 -19.60
N GLU A 156 -19.58 -22.37 -20.57
CA GLU A 156 -21.01 -22.19 -20.29
C GLU A 156 -21.69 -23.49 -19.87
N GLU A 157 -20.97 -24.61 -19.84
CA GLU A 157 -21.35 -25.92 -19.30
C GLU A 157 -20.63 -26.34 -18.03
N ILE A 158 -19.86 -25.44 -17.38
CA ILE A 158 -19.55 -25.68 -15.98
C ILE A 158 -20.78 -25.24 -15.20
N GLU A 159 -21.71 -26.22 -15.17
CA GLU A 159 -22.63 -26.45 -14.08
C GLU A 159 -22.38 -25.52 -12.90
N GLU A 160 -23.42 -24.87 -12.43
CA GLU A 160 -23.72 -24.74 -11.02
C GLU A 160 -23.29 -26.01 -10.23
N ALA A 161 -22.02 -26.36 -10.25
CA ALA A 161 -21.43 -27.09 -9.17
C ALA A 161 -21.65 -26.18 -7.97
N LYS A 162 -22.69 -26.44 -7.21
CA LYS A 162 -22.91 -26.09 -5.82
C LYS A 162 -21.74 -26.63 -5.00
N SER A 163 -20.51 -26.18 -5.30
CA SER A 163 -19.47 -26.14 -4.31
C SER A 163 -19.99 -25.15 -3.27
N GLU A 164 -20.06 -25.55 -2.03
CA GLU A 164 -20.43 -24.69 -0.90
C GLU A 164 -19.71 -23.36 -1.04
N GLU A 165 -20.45 -22.36 -1.56
CA GLU A 165 -19.94 -21.00 -1.73
C GLU A 165 -19.71 -20.43 -0.34
N LYS A 166 -18.48 -20.53 0.15
CA LYS A 166 -18.08 -19.92 1.40
C LYS A 166 -17.88 -18.42 1.14
N ASN A 167 -18.98 -17.70 1.19
CA ASN A 167 -19.02 -16.25 1.01
C ASN A 167 -18.80 -15.57 2.36
N CYS A 168 -17.72 -14.77 2.46
CA CYS A 168 -17.38 -13.98 3.63
C CYS A 168 -17.63 -12.50 3.30
N ALA A 169 -18.79 -11.97 3.65
CA ALA A 169 -19.08 -10.54 3.55
C ALA A 169 -18.73 -9.83 4.88
N ALA A 170 -18.24 -8.58 4.78
CA ALA A 170 -18.04 -7.75 5.95
C ALA A 170 -19.21 -6.79 6.14
N THR A 171 -19.67 -6.67 7.37
CA THR A 171 -20.72 -5.72 7.73
C THR A 171 -20.17 -4.29 7.66
N SER A 172 -21.01 -3.30 7.34
CA SER A 172 -20.60 -1.87 7.33
C SER A 172 -19.97 -1.43 8.66
N LYS A 173 -20.40 -1.98 9.79
CA LYS A 173 -19.77 -1.74 11.10
C LYS A 173 -18.34 -2.27 11.16
N GLU A 174 -18.05 -3.43 10.58
CA GLU A 174 -16.70 -4.01 10.54
C GLU A 174 -15.78 -3.17 9.65
N ILE A 175 -16.29 -2.66 8.54
CA ILE A 175 -15.53 -1.76 7.67
C ILE A 175 -15.26 -0.42 8.34
N LEU A 176 -16.23 0.15 9.08
CA LEU A 176 -15.98 1.36 9.88
C LEU A 176 -14.89 1.12 10.95
N MET A 177 -14.98 -0.02 11.64
CA MET A 177 -13.95 -0.42 12.61
C MET A 177 -12.59 -0.65 11.92
N HIS A 178 -12.57 -1.17 10.68
CA HIS A 178 -11.35 -1.27 9.89
C HIS A 178 -10.70 0.10 9.69
N GLY A 179 -11.45 1.12 9.28
CA GLY A 179 -10.96 2.50 9.15
C GLY A 179 -10.36 3.04 10.46
N LEU A 180 -11.03 2.80 11.59
CA LEU A 180 -10.54 3.23 12.91
C LEU A 180 -9.22 2.53 13.28
N PHE A 181 -9.13 1.22 13.11
CA PHE A 181 -7.93 0.44 13.42
C PHE A 181 -6.78 0.64 12.42
N SER A 182 -7.04 1.25 11.27
CA SER A 182 -6.01 1.62 10.27
C SER A 182 -5.20 2.87 10.65
N ILE A 183 -5.59 3.59 11.73
CA ILE A 183 -4.85 4.76 12.22
C ILE A 183 -3.52 4.29 12.82
N ASN A 184 -2.42 4.88 12.36
CA ASN A 184 -1.09 4.58 12.90
C ASN A 184 -0.75 5.45 14.12
N LEU A 185 0.20 4.98 14.94
CA LEU A 185 0.66 5.70 16.12
C LEU A 185 1.24 7.08 15.77
N GLY A 186 1.94 7.20 14.64
CA GLY A 186 2.54 8.46 14.20
C GLY A 186 1.50 9.56 13.99
N SER A 187 0.34 9.23 13.41
CA SER A 187 -0.76 10.20 13.24
C SER A 187 -1.33 10.66 14.59
N ILE A 188 -1.40 9.77 15.58
CA ILE A 188 -1.88 10.10 16.93
C ILE A 188 -0.87 11.01 17.63
N LEU A 189 0.42 10.66 17.59
CA LEU A 189 1.48 11.47 18.22
C LEU A 189 1.58 12.86 17.57
N LEU A 190 1.40 12.94 16.26
CA LEU A 190 1.41 14.19 15.53
C LEU A 190 0.23 15.08 15.95
N LEU A 191 -0.97 14.52 16.10
CA LEU A 191 -2.13 15.23 16.62
C LEU A 191 -1.88 15.76 18.05
N LEU A 192 -1.34 14.91 18.93
CA LEU A 192 -0.99 15.32 20.29
C LEU A 192 0.08 16.42 20.33
N GLY A 193 1.06 16.35 19.41
CA GLY A 193 2.07 17.40 19.24
C GLY A 193 1.46 18.72 18.79
N VAL A 194 0.54 18.71 17.83
CA VAL A 194 -0.19 19.91 17.39
C VAL A 194 -1.04 20.50 18.52
N ILE A 195 -1.80 19.68 19.25
CA ILE A 195 -2.56 20.13 20.41
C ILE A 195 -1.62 20.74 21.47
N GLY A 196 -0.49 20.06 21.76
CA GLY A 196 0.50 20.52 22.72
C GLY A 196 1.17 21.84 22.34
N SER A 197 1.40 22.10 21.05
CA SER A 197 1.98 23.36 20.58
C SER A 197 0.96 24.53 20.55
N VAL A 198 -0.31 24.23 20.32
CA VAL A 198 -1.37 25.25 20.26
C VAL A 198 -1.91 25.63 21.64
N MET A 199 -1.92 24.69 22.60
CA MET A 199 -2.43 24.95 23.96
C MET A 199 -1.71 26.09 24.71
N PRO A 200 -0.37 26.23 24.68
CA PRO A 200 0.31 27.40 25.24
C PRO A 200 -0.12 28.71 24.59
N LEU A 201 -0.22 28.73 23.24
CA LEU A 201 -0.67 29.91 22.52
C LEU A 201 -2.07 30.36 22.94
N ILE A 202 -3.01 29.43 23.10
CA ILE A 202 -4.36 29.72 23.60
C ILE A 202 -4.31 30.29 25.03
N LYS A 203 -3.41 29.78 25.89
CA LYS A 203 -3.28 30.21 27.29
C LYS A 203 -2.64 31.59 27.39
N GLU A 204 -1.61 31.89 26.61
CA GLU A 204 -0.97 33.20 26.55
C GLU A 204 -1.93 34.28 26.04
N MET A 205 -2.80 33.94 25.09
CA MET A 205 -3.82 34.85 24.57
C MET A 205 -4.91 35.20 25.59
N GLY A 206 -5.24 34.28 26.47
CA GLY A 206 -6.17 34.56 27.58
C GLY A 206 -5.57 35.49 28.65
N ALA A 207 -4.25 35.72 28.63
CA ALA A 207 -3.52 36.53 29.59
C ALA A 207 -3.01 37.88 29.02
N ALA A 208 -2.95 38.04 27.68
CA ALA A 208 -2.43 39.23 27.00
C ALA A 208 -3.56 40.06 26.39
N GLU A 209 -3.62 41.36 26.76
CA GLU A 209 -4.61 42.29 26.15
C GLU A 209 -4.42 42.57 24.68
N GLU A 210 -3.30 42.15 24.05
CA GLU A 210 -2.94 42.41 22.65
C GLU A 210 -2.73 41.17 21.77
N ALA A 211 -3.09 39.95 22.25
CA ALA A 211 -2.98 38.76 21.40
C ALA A 211 -3.92 38.87 20.18
N SER A 212 -3.36 38.76 18.99
CA SER A 212 -4.13 38.99 17.77
C SER A 212 -5.21 37.90 17.61
N MET A 213 -6.46 38.30 17.45
CA MET A 213 -7.59 37.42 17.13
C MET A 213 -7.25 36.50 15.93
N PHE A 214 -6.37 36.97 15.05
CA PHE A 214 -5.88 36.23 13.90
C PHE A 214 -5.08 34.97 14.26
N GLU A 215 -4.12 35.06 15.21
CA GLU A 215 -3.32 33.91 15.65
C GLU A 215 -4.19 32.83 16.32
N PHE A 216 -5.20 33.27 17.08
CA PHE A 216 -6.16 32.36 17.70
C PHE A 216 -6.98 31.60 16.64
N VAL A 217 -7.58 32.31 15.70
CA VAL A 217 -8.35 31.70 14.61
C VAL A 217 -7.47 30.75 13.82
N LEU A 218 -6.24 31.15 13.49
CA LEU A 218 -5.29 30.31 12.76
C LEU A 218 -4.97 29.02 13.53
N SER A 219 -4.74 29.12 14.84
CA SER A 219 -4.46 27.96 15.70
C SER A 219 -5.62 26.97 15.75
N ILE A 220 -6.84 27.47 15.84
CA ILE A 220 -8.05 26.64 15.78
C ILE A 220 -8.20 25.99 14.40
N LEU A 221 -7.95 26.72 13.32
CA LEU A 221 -8.02 26.19 11.96
C LEU A 221 -6.99 25.05 11.74
N VAL A 222 -5.78 25.17 12.30
CA VAL A 222 -4.77 24.10 12.24
C VAL A 222 -5.26 22.85 12.95
N ILE A 223 -5.85 22.97 14.16
CA ILE A 223 -6.42 21.81 14.87
C ILE A 223 -7.55 21.18 14.05
N ILE A 224 -8.48 22.00 13.56
CA ILE A 224 -9.62 21.51 12.72
C ILE A 224 -9.10 20.78 11.49
N TRP A 225 -8.08 21.30 10.84
CA TRP A 225 -7.47 20.68 9.66
C TRP A 225 -6.86 19.31 9.98
N PHE A 226 -6.13 19.19 11.10
CA PHE A 226 -5.56 17.91 11.54
C PHE A 226 -6.63 16.89 11.93
N VAL A 227 -7.60 17.30 12.75
CA VAL A 227 -8.71 16.43 13.16
C VAL A 227 -9.54 16.03 11.94
N GLY A 228 -9.84 16.98 11.07
CA GLY A 228 -10.53 16.75 9.79
C GLY A 228 -9.79 15.76 8.90
N GLY A 229 -8.47 15.85 8.81
CA GLY A 229 -7.61 14.90 8.09
C GLY A 229 -7.68 13.48 8.67
N MET A 230 -7.72 13.32 9.99
CA MET A 230 -7.90 12.01 10.63
C MET A 230 -9.29 11.42 10.37
N VAL A 231 -10.33 12.24 10.51
CA VAL A 231 -11.72 11.83 10.21
C VAL A 231 -11.85 11.46 8.73
N TRP A 232 -11.25 12.27 7.85
CA TRP A 232 -11.23 11.99 6.42
C TRP A 232 -10.52 10.68 6.09
N LYS A 233 -9.41 10.36 6.77
CA LYS A 233 -8.73 9.08 6.59
C LYS A 233 -9.64 7.89 6.94
N ILE A 234 -10.36 7.96 8.07
CA ILE A 234 -11.30 6.91 8.47
C ILE A 234 -12.45 6.80 7.44
N ALA A 235 -13.02 7.93 7.05
CA ALA A 235 -14.10 7.99 6.07
C ALA A 235 -13.65 7.44 4.69
N ARG A 236 -12.44 7.80 4.25
CA ARG A 236 -11.86 7.31 3.00
C ARG A 236 -11.66 5.79 3.02
N GLU A 237 -11.12 5.22 4.10
CA GLU A 237 -10.95 3.77 4.24
C GLU A 237 -12.32 3.06 4.32
N PHE A 238 -13.28 3.65 5.03
CA PHE A 238 -14.65 3.14 5.07
C PHE A 238 -15.29 3.10 3.67
N LEU A 239 -15.24 4.20 2.93
CA LEU A 239 -15.82 4.31 1.58
C LEU A 239 -15.08 3.41 0.57
N ARG A 240 -13.76 3.23 0.76
CA ARG A 240 -12.93 2.37 -0.09
C ARG A 240 -13.33 0.90 0.03
N TYR A 241 -13.58 0.41 1.24
CA TYR A 241 -13.85 -1.01 1.49
C TYR A 241 -15.32 -1.33 1.75
N LEU A 242 -16.22 -0.37 1.56
CA LEU A 242 -17.64 -0.62 1.70
C LEU A 242 -18.10 -1.63 0.64
N GLU A 243 -19.16 -2.41 0.94
CA GLU A 243 -19.62 -3.55 0.14
C GLU A 243 -18.54 -4.63 -0.06
N PHE A 244 -17.66 -4.81 0.93
CA PHE A 244 -16.64 -5.83 0.90
C PHE A 244 -17.26 -7.22 0.90
N SER A 245 -16.87 -8.03 -0.09
CA SER A 245 -17.18 -9.46 -0.16
C SER A 245 -15.97 -10.23 -0.70
N ILE A 246 -15.75 -11.40 -0.15
CA ILE A 246 -14.71 -12.33 -0.59
C ILE A 246 -15.28 -13.71 -0.60
N GLU A 247 -15.03 -14.45 -1.67
CA GLU A 247 -15.50 -15.81 -1.85
C GLU A 247 -14.45 -16.68 -2.52
N ARG A 248 -14.44 -17.96 -2.19
CA ARG A 248 -13.61 -18.93 -2.87
C ARG A 248 -14.44 -19.76 -3.80
N ARG A 249 -14.03 -19.85 -5.08
CA ARG A 249 -14.60 -20.74 -6.09
C ARG A 249 -13.49 -21.61 -6.67
N GLY A 250 -13.44 -22.85 -6.26
CA GLY A 250 -12.40 -23.80 -6.69
C GLY A 250 -10.99 -23.35 -6.31
N ASP A 251 -10.15 -23.12 -7.31
CA ASP A 251 -8.75 -22.71 -7.18
C ASP A 251 -8.53 -21.17 -7.17
N LYS A 252 -9.61 -20.37 -7.18
CA LYS A 252 -9.56 -18.91 -7.20
C LYS A 252 -10.33 -18.28 -6.05
N VAL A 253 -9.80 -17.20 -5.54
CA VAL A 253 -10.47 -16.32 -4.58
C VAL A 253 -10.91 -15.05 -5.31
N PHE A 254 -12.21 -14.73 -5.22
CA PHE A 254 -12.81 -13.53 -5.78
C PHE A 254 -13.02 -12.52 -4.68
N LEU A 255 -12.54 -11.30 -4.89
CA LEU A 255 -12.58 -10.19 -3.95
C LEU A 255 -13.28 -9.01 -4.62
N SER A 256 -14.31 -8.47 -3.98
CA SER A 256 -15.06 -7.30 -4.44
C SER A 256 -15.24 -6.30 -3.31
N TYR A 257 -14.99 -5.01 -3.57
CA TYR A 257 -15.20 -3.93 -2.62
C TYR A 257 -15.29 -2.56 -3.29
N GLY A 258 -15.81 -1.58 -2.56
CA GLY A 258 -15.75 -0.17 -2.85
C GLY A 258 -16.98 0.41 -3.53
N ILE A 259 -17.39 1.60 -3.08
CA ILE A 259 -18.45 2.39 -3.69
C ILE A 259 -17.85 3.49 -4.58
N ILE A 260 -16.84 4.22 -4.09
CA ILE A 260 -16.20 5.32 -4.85
C ILE A 260 -15.29 4.76 -5.96
N LYS A 261 -14.53 3.72 -5.64
CA LYS A 261 -13.73 2.95 -6.59
C LYS A 261 -14.13 1.48 -6.42
N ARG A 262 -14.94 0.98 -7.34
CA ARG A 262 -15.33 -0.43 -7.32
C ARG A 262 -14.21 -1.28 -7.90
N VAL A 263 -13.84 -2.30 -7.16
CA VAL A 263 -12.71 -3.17 -7.47
C VAL A 263 -13.18 -4.62 -7.40
N ASN A 264 -12.88 -5.39 -8.45
CA ASN A 264 -13.17 -6.82 -8.53
C ASN A 264 -11.89 -7.55 -8.94
N TYR A 265 -11.28 -8.23 -7.98
CA TYR A 265 -10.09 -9.06 -8.20
C TYR A 265 -10.44 -10.54 -8.22
N SER A 266 -9.67 -11.30 -8.99
CA SER A 266 -9.61 -12.76 -8.86
C SER A 266 -8.17 -13.18 -8.63
N ILE A 267 -7.92 -13.91 -7.56
CA ILE A 267 -6.59 -14.33 -7.14
C ILE A 267 -6.51 -15.85 -7.21
N PRO A 268 -5.71 -16.42 -8.13
CA PRO A 268 -5.44 -17.86 -8.09
C PRO A 268 -4.69 -18.24 -6.81
N VAL A 269 -5.14 -19.27 -6.11
CA VAL A 269 -4.57 -19.66 -4.80
C VAL A 269 -3.11 -20.10 -4.93
N ASP A 270 -2.73 -20.70 -6.05
CA ASP A 270 -1.35 -21.10 -6.36
C ASP A 270 -0.40 -19.93 -6.53
N LYS A 271 -0.91 -18.71 -6.80
CA LYS A 271 -0.14 -17.46 -6.93
C LYS A 271 0.03 -16.72 -5.60
N ILE A 272 -0.62 -17.17 -4.53
CA ILE A 272 -0.42 -16.61 -3.20
C ILE A 272 0.89 -17.18 -2.63
N ASN A 273 1.86 -16.31 -2.42
CA ASN A 273 3.19 -16.70 -1.96
C ASN A 273 3.36 -16.62 -0.44
N ALA A 274 2.61 -15.72 0.19
CA ALA A 274 2.57 -15.59 1.64
C ALA A 274 1.26 -14.95 2.11
N VAL A 275 0.92 -15.16 3.37
CA VAL A 275 -0.19 -14.50 4.07
C VAL A 275 0.39 -13.67 5.21
N ARG A 276 -0.01 -12.41 5.30
CA ARG A 276 0.44 -11.49 6.34
C ARG A 276 -0.74 -11.07 7.21
N LEU A 277 -0.60 -11.26 8.53
CA LEU A 277 -1.54 -10.76 9.52
C LEU A 277 -0.97 -9.47 10.12
N ASN A 278 -1.63 -8.35 9.90
CA ASN A 278 -1.20 -7.04 10.38
C ASN A 278 -2.01 -6.59 11.58
N GLN A 279 -1.30 -5.96 12.53
CA GLN A 279 -1.90 -5.28 13.67
C GLN A 279 -1.25 -3.90 13.83
N THR A 280 -2.02 -2.82 13.70
CA THR A 280 -1.60 -1.50 14.19
C THR A 280 -1.58 -1.51 15.73
N MET A 281 -1.07 -0.46 16.36
CA MET A 281 -1.10 -0.34 17.81
C MET A 281 -2.52 -0.41 18.36
N LEU A 282 -3.47 0.31 17.77
CA LEU A 282 -4.88 0.29 18.16
C LEU A 282 -5.52 -1.09 17.93
N ALA A 283 -5.24 -1.72 16.80
CA ALA A 283 -5.74 -3.05 16.48
C ALA A 283 -5.22 -4.11 17.47
N ARG A 284 -3.98 -3.96 17.94
CA ARG A 284 -3.39 -4.82 18.96
C ARG A 284 -4.09 -4.67 20.31
N MET A 285 -4.39 -3.43 20.73
CA MET A 285 -5.18 -3.18 21.94
C MET A 285 -6.59 -3.80 21.83
N GLY A 286 -7.20 -3.73 20.64
CA GLY A 286 -8.49 -4.35 20.33
C GLY A 286 -8.45 -5.85 20.00
N LYS A 287 -7.25 -6.49 20.06
CA LYS A 287 -7.04 -7.91 19.67
C LYS A 287 -7.61 -8.25 18.28
N ARG A 288 -7.40 -7.33 17.32
CA ARG A 288 -7.88 -7.47 15.94
C ARG A 288 -6.73 -7.64 14.96
N TYR A 289 -6.99 -8.37 13.90
CA TYR A 289 -6.03 -8.65 12.82
C TYR A 289 -6.65 -8.26 11.48
N MET A 290 -5.83 -7.71 10.59
CA MET A 290 -6.13 -7.51 9.18
C MET A 290 -5.28 -8.52 8.39
N VAL A 291 -5.84 -9.09 7.34
CA VAL A 291 -5.13 -10.02 6.47
C VAL A 291 -4.75 -9.37 5.16
N GLU A 292 -3.51 -9.56 4.78
CA GLU A 292 -2.97 -9.25 3.46
C GLU A 292 -2.39 -10.52 2.84
N VAL A 293 -2.46 -10.62 1.53
CA VAL A 293 -1.80 -11.71 0.79
C VAL A 293 -0.65 -11.16 -0.05
N VAL A 294 0.43 -11.89 -0.12
CA VAL A 294 1.58 -11.58 -0.96
C VAL A 294 1.50 -12.41 -2.22
N ASN A 295 1.24 -11.77 -3.34
CA ASN A 295 1.17 -12.42 -4.64
C ASN A 295 1.81 -11.54 -5.74
N VAL A 296 1.90 -12.06 -6.95
CA VAL A 296 2.36 -11.35 -8.14
C VAL A 296 1.16 -10.63 -8.76
N GLY A 297 1.34 -9.38 -9.19
CA GLY A 297 0.39 -8.69 -10.06
C GLY A 297 -0.78 -7.97 -9.36
N MET A 298 -0.72 -7.76 -8.05
CA MET A 298 -1.68 -6.87 -7.38
C MET A 298 -1.10 -5.45 -7.28
N GLY A 299 -1.32 -4.68 -8.34
CA GLY A 299 -1.27 -3.22 -8.35
C GLY A 299 0.10 -2.56 -8.27
N ASN A 300 0.29 -1.66 -9.22
CA ASN A 300 1.42 -0.72 -9.26
C ASN A 300 1.03 0.70 -8.85
N ASP A 301 -0.26 0.96 -8.64
CA ASP A 301 -0.68 2.25 -8.13
C ASP A 301 -0.21 2.36 -6.68
N GLU A 302 0.47 3.44 -6.34
CA GLU A 302 1.01 3.70 -4.98
C GLU A 302 -0.05 3.57 -3.89
N GLU A 303 -1.32 3.70 -4.26
CA GLU A 303 -2.50 3.53 -3.39
C GLU A 303 -2.93 2.06 -3.21
N GLU A 304 -2.56 1.13 -4.12
CA GLU A 304 -3.01 -0.26 -4.15
C GLU A 304 -1.93 -1.27 -3.74
N GLN A 305 -0.82 -0.79 -3.20
CA GLN A 305 0.33 -1.62 -2.80
C GLN A 305 0.05 -2.60 -1.65
N HIS A 306 -1.15 -2.58 -1.12
CA HIS A 306 -1.56 -3.50 -0.08
C HIS A 306 -2.43 -4.59 -0.69
N SER A 307 -1.92 -5.79 -0.66
CA SER A 307 -2.62 -7.02 -1.00
C SER A 307 -3.73 -7.30 0.04
N PHE A 308 -4.64 -6.33 0.20
CA PHE A 308 -5.74 -6.41 1.16
C PHE A 308 -6.60 -7.64 0.88
N PHE A 309 -6.86 -8.42 1.92
CA PHE A 309 -7.59 -9.68 1.81
C PHE A 309 -8.77 -9.75 2.77
N LEU A 310 -8.58 -9.44 4.05
CA LEU A 310 -9.66 -9.38 5.05
C LEU A 310 -9.52 -8.15 5.94
N PRO A 311 -10.64 -7.45 6.25
CA PRO A 311 -10.63 -6.28 7.14
C PRO A 311 -10.31 -6.64 8.58
N TYR A 312 -9.97 -5.64 9.41
CA TYR A 312 -9.72 -5.84 10.83
C TYR A 312 -10.89 -6.53 11.52
N SER A 313 -10.65 -7.75 11.96
CA SER A 313 -11.61 -8.58 12.69
C SER A 313 -10.96 -9.28 13.88
N LYS A 314 -11.76 -9.87 14.76
CA LYS A 314 -11.25 -10.65 15.89
C LYS A 314 -10.51 -11.89 15.40
N LYS A 315 -9.58 -12.39 16.22
CA LYS A 315 -8.73 -13.54 15.92
C LYS A 315 -9.55 -14.77 15.47
N GLU A 316 -10.61 -15.09 16.20
CA GLU A 316 -11.44 -16.27 15.96
C GLU A 316 -12.11 -16.20 14.57
N LYS A 317 -12.69 -15.02 14.23
CA LYS A 317 -13.33 -14.80 12.93
C LYS A 317 -12.32 -14.88 11.76
N ILE A 318 -11.12 -14.28 11.95
CA ILE A 318 -10.06 -14.35 10.94
C ILE A 318 -9.59 -15.79 10.73
N ALA A 319 -9.46 -16.57 11.82
CA ALA A 319 -9.07 -17.98 11.72
C ALA A 319 -10.08 -18.78 10.90
N GLU A 320 -11.38 -18.67 11.23
CA GLU A 320 -12.48 -19.30 10.51
C GLU A 320 -12.51 -18.92 9.01
N GLN A 321 -12.36 -17.61 8.72
CA GLN A 321 -12.36 -17.11 7.35
C GLN A 321 -11.14 -17.59 6.56
N LEU A 322 -9.95 -17.62 7.19
CA LEU A 322 -8.73 -18.13 6.53
C LEU A 322 -8.79 -19.64 6.29
N GLU A 323 -9.31 -20.41 7.22
CA GLU A 323 -9.53 -21.84 7.03
C GLU A 323 -10.53 -22.11 5.89
N ALA A 324 -11.55 -21.27 5.75
CA ALA A 324 -12.51 -21.36 4.67
C ALA A 324 -11.94 -20.97 3.29
N LEU A 325 -11.13 -19.89 3.25
CA LEU A 325 -10.62 -19.28 2.01
C LEU A 325 -9.27 -19.86 1.57
N LEU A 326 -8.37 -20.14 2.51
CA LEU A 326 -6.98 -20.55 2.28
C LEU A 326 -6.55 -21.71 3.20
N PRO A 327 -7.24 -22.86 3.21
CA PRO A 327 -6.90 -24.00 4.06
C PRO A 327 -5.49 -24.53 3.81
N GLU A 328 -4.91 -24.27 2.62
CA GLU A 328 -3.57 -24.71 2.25
C GLU A 328 -2.45 -24.04 3.06
N PHE A 329 -2.73 -22.92 3.74
CA PHE A 329 -1.73 -22.20 4.51
C PHE A 329 -1.64 -22.65 5.97
N GLN A 330 -2.61 -23.42 6.50
CA GLN A 330 -2.62 -23.95 7.87
C GLN A 330 -2.15 -22.89 8.89
N ILE A 331 -2.82 -21.71 8.89
CA ILE A 331 -2.40 -20.56 9.68
C ILE A 331 -2.75 -20.80 11.15
N GLU A 332 -1.75 -21.09 11.95
CA GLU A 332 -1.88 -21.17 13.39
C GLU A 332 -1.54 -19.83 14.04
N PHE A 333 -2.50 -19.32 14.82
CA PHE A 333 -2.33 -18.06 15.55
C PHE A 333 -1.56 -18.30 16.87
N GLY A 334 -0.34 -18.87 16.78
CA GLY A 334 0.55 -19.05 17.94
C GLY A 334 1.56 -17.91 18.05
N GLU A 335 1.89 -17.49 19.27
CA GLU A 335 3.10 -16.68 19.53
C GLU A 335 4.34 -17.59 19.69
N GLU A 336 4.25 -18.84 19.30
CA GLU A 336 5.31 -19.80 19.35
C GLU A 336 6.39 -19.45 18.33
N GLY A 337 7.62 -19.65 18.69
CA GLY A 337 8.78 -19.38 17.83
C GLY A 337 10.01 -18.98 18.64
N GLU A 338 11.15 -19.18 18.03
CA GLU A 338 12.41 -18.75 18.60
C GLU A 338 12.56 -17.24 18.51
N GLY A 339 12.89 -16.60 19.63
CA GLY A 339 13.17 -15.17 19.72
C GLY A 339 14.61 -14.84 19.34
N GLN A 340 14.90 -13.55 19.23
CA GLN A 340 16.25 -13.07 18.92
C GLN A 340 17.27 -13.49 19.99
N GLY A 341 18.46 -13.88 19.57
CA GLY A 341 19.59 -14.19 20.48
C GLY A 341 20.05 -12.95 21.27
N LYS A 342 20.41 -13.11 22.55
CA LYS A 342 20.86 -12.00 23.42
C LYS A 342 22.01 -11.17 22.86
N GLY A 343 22.85 -11.75 21.99
CA GLY A 343 23.93 -11.04 21.28
C GLY A 343 23.48 -9.87 20.42
N VAL A 344 22.18 -9.77 20.11
CA VAL A 344 21.63 -8.65 19.33
C VAL A 344 21.82 -7.31 20.04
N PHE A 345 21.79 -7.26 21.36
CA PHE A 345 22.04 -6.03 22.13
C PHE A 345 23.44 -5.48 21.88
N ALA A 346 24.46 -6.34 21.77
CA ALA A 346 25.82 -5.92 21.45
C ALA A 346 25.92 -5.33 20.03
N VAL A 347 25.22 -5.92 19.08
CA VAL A 347 25.14 -5.38 17.70
C VAL A 347 24.46 -4.03 17.66
N TRP A 348 23.35 -3.87 18.37
CA TRP A 348 22.63 -2.59 18.44
C TRP A 348 23.42 -1.51 19.18
N ALA A 349 24.11 -1.87 20.27
CA ALA A 349 25.00 -0.96 20.98
C ALA A 349 26.14 -0.46 20.10
N ALA A 350 26.81 -1.37 19.37
CA ALA A 350 27.87 -1.00 18.45
C ALA A 350 27.38 -0.03 17.35
N ASN A 351 26.22 -0.32 16.74
CA ASN A 351 25.59 0.57 15.76
C ASN A 351 25.17 1.90 16.37
N GLY A 352 24.59 1.88 17.57
CA GLY A 352 24.18 3.08 18.30
C GLY A 352 25.35 4.02 18.61
N LEU A 353 26.45 3.48 19.10
CA LEU A 353 27.68 4.24 19.37
C LEU A 353 28.25 4.89 18.12
N MET A 354 28.22 4.19 16.98
CA MET A 354 28.65 4.76 15.69
C MET A 354 27.79 5.95 15.29
N TRP A 355 26.46 5.86 15.42
CA TRP A 355 25.55 6.96 15.10
C TRP A 355 25.69 8.14 16.05
N LEU A 356 25.89 7.89 17.36
CA LEU A 356 26.14 8.96 18.35
C LEU A 356 27.44 9.69 18.07
N ALA A 357 28.50 9.00 17.67
CA ALA A 357 29.77 9.63 17.29
C ALA A 357 29.65 10.59 16.10
N ILE A 358 28.65 10.40 15.24
CA ILE A 358 28.33 11.31 14.11
C ILE A 358 27.37 12.41 14.55
N LEU A 359 26.31 12.06 15.28
CA LEU A 359 25.21 12.97 15.62
C LEU A 359 25.65 14.05 16.62
N ILE A 360 26.45 13.73 17.64
CA ILE A 360 26.86 14.68 18.68
C ILE A 360 27.64 15.86 18.09
N PRO A 361 28.68 15.68 17.25
CA PRO A 361 29.37 16.79 16.61
C PRO A 361 28.46 17.66 15.75
N ILE A 362 27.53 17.06 14.99
CA ILE A 362 26.57 17.81 14.16
C ILE A 362 25.67 18.70 15.02
N LEU A 363 25.14 18.16 16.13
CA LEU A 363 24.31 18.92 17.05
C LEU A 363 25.09 20.02 17.77
N ALA A 364 26.37 19.81 18.10
CA ALA A 364 27.21 20.81 18.71
C ALA A 364 27.40 22.04 17.77
N VAL A 365 27.71 21.78 16.49
CA VAL A 365 27.82 22.83 15.47
C VAL A 365 26.47 23.53 15.24
N ALA A 366 25.39 22.76 15.16
CA ALA A 366 24.05 23.34 14.99
C ALA A 366 23.62 24.20 16.18
N ALA A 367 23.99 23.84 17.39
CA ALA A 367 23.69 24.63 18.60
C ALA A 367 24.42 25.94 18.62
N GLU A 368 25.67 25.99 18.14
CA GLU A 368 26.41 27.26 17.96
C GLU A 368 25.76 28.16 16.91
N ILE A 369 25.40 27.60 15.74
CA ILE A 369 24.79 28.36 14.64
C ILE A 369 23.41 28.92 15.03
N LEU A 370 22.62 28.18 15.77
CA LEU A 370 21.24 28.52 16.14
C LEU A 370 21.12 29.22 17.50
N ASP A 371 22.23 29.46 18.21
CA ASP A 371 22.28 30.03 19.56
C ASP A 371 21.33 29.32 20.58
N THR A 372 21.14 28.01 20.42
CA THR A 372 20.16 27.26 21.19
C THR A 372 20.66 26.72 22.55
N GLY A 373 21.93 26.95 22.85
CA GLY A 373 22.57 26.57 24.13
C GLY A 373 22.84 25.05 24.29
N VAL A 374 23.66 24.72 25.27
CA VAL A 374 24.16 23.36 25.56
C VAL A 374 23.03 22.37 25.89
N VAL A 375 21.89 22.85 26.40
CA VAL A 375 20.75 22.01 26.76
C VAL A 375 20.22 21.23 25.57
N MET A 376 20.13 21.84 24.38
CA MET A 376 19.68 21.17 23.16
C MET A 376 20.66 20.06 22.72
N VAL A 377 21.95 20.27 22.87
CA VAL A 377 23.00 19.29 22.51
C VAL A 377 22.89 18.02 23.36
N ILE A 378 22.40 18.13 24.59
CA ILE A 378 22.27 17.00 25.52
C ILE A 378 20.87 16.40 25.48
N ALA A 379 19.82 17.22 25.53
CA ALA A 379 18.43 16.76 25.64
C ALA A 379 17.96 16.00 24.37
N VAL A 380 18.28 16.50 23.19
CA VAL A 380 17.86 15.88 21.92
C VAL A 380 18.44 14.47 21.77
N PRO A 381 19.77 14.22 21.92
CA PRO A 381 20.30 12.86 21.86
C PRO A 381 19.74 11.96 22.94
N LEU A 382 19.54 12.45 24.16
CA LEU A 382 18.99 11.65 25.26
C LEU A 382 17.58 11.14 24.94
N VAL A 383 16.71 12.00 24.41
CA VAL A 383 15.36 11.64 24.00
C VAL A 383 15.40 10.64 22.83
N LEU A 384 16.28 10.87 21.85
CA LEU A 384 16.47 9.95 20.71
C LEU A 384 16.99 8.58 21.15
N ILE A 385 17.96 8.54 22.08
CA ILE A 385 18.48 7.28 22.64
C ILE A 385 17.36 6.54 23.36
N LEU A 386 16.60 7.21 24.23
CA LEU A 386 15.49 6.59 24.94
C LEU A 386 14.45 6.01 23.97
N TYR A 387 14.09 6.76 22.95
CA TYR A 387 13.16 6.33 21.90
C TYR A 387 13.71 5.09 21.16
N ILE A 388 14.97 5.11 20.73
CA ILE A 388 15.63 3.97 20.07
C ILE A 388 15.67 2.75 20.98
N VAL A 389 16.00 2.91 22.27
CA VAL A 389 16.04 1.81 23.24
C VAL A 389 14.66 1.17 23.37
N ILE A 390 13.59 1.97 23.48
CA ILE A 390 12.21 1.47 23.52
C ILE A 390 11.88 0.68 22.27
N LEU A 391 12.19 1.21 21.07
CA LEU A 391 11.96 0.52 19.81
C LEU A 391 12.73 -0.81 19.74
N ARG A 392 14.00 -0.83 20.13
CA ARG A 392 14.82 -2.04 20.12
C ARG A 392 14.34 -3.08 21.11
N TYR A 393 13.96 -2.66 22.31
CA TYR A 393 13.41 -3.56 23.30
C TYR A 393 12.08 -4.18 22.83
N THR A 394 11.16 -3.37 22.26
CA THR A 394 9.91 -3.90 21.70
C THR A 394 10.16 -4.87 20.54
N SER A 395 11.14 -4.58 19.65
CA SER A 395 11.56 -5.51 18.59
C SER A 395 12.11 -6.82 19.17
N TYR A 396 12.98 -6.74 20.20
CA TYR A 396 13.54 -7.93 20.86
C TYR A 396 12.46 -8.88 21.39
N VAL A 397 11.42 -8.34 22.00
CA VAL A 397 10.30 -9.13 22.55
C VAL A 397 9.38 -9.68 21.46
N THR A 398 9.21 -8.92 20.35
CA THR A 398 8.22 -9.24 19.31
C THR A 398 8.77 -10.12 18.20
N ASP A 399 10.06 -9.92 17.84
CA ASP A 399 10.63 -10.59 16.67
C ASP A 399 10.94 -12.04 16.97
N LYS A 400 10.22 -12.92 16.28
CA LYS A 400 10.32 -14.38 16.43
C LYS A 400 10.25 -15.05 15.08
N ILE A 401 10.86 -16.22 14.95
CA ILE A 401 10.73 -17.10 13.80
C ILE A 401 10.26 -18.48 14.30
N PHE A 402 9.22 -18.99 13.66
CA PHE A 402 8.79 -20.37 13.81
C PHE A 402 9.05 -21.13 12.51
N LEU A 403 9.69 -22.28 12.59
CA LEU A 403 10.03 -23.14 11.46
C LEU A 403 9.18 -24.41 11.52
N GLY A 404 7.98 -24.37 10.93
CA GLY A 404 7.12 -25.54 10.75
C GLY A 404 7.64 -26.51 9.69
N ASP A 405 6.87 -27.55 9.37
CA ASP A 405 7.29 -28.55 8.38
C ASP A 405 7.21 -28.04 6.94
N LYS A 406 6.11 -27.39 6.56
CA LYS A 406 5.84 -26.91 5.19
C LYS A 406 5.91 -25.40 5.06
N PHE A 407 5.82 -24.67 6.17
CA PHE A 407 5.79 -23.23 6.18
C PHE A 407 6.59 -22.66 7.36
N MET A 408 7.03 -21.44 7.23
CA MET A 408 7.62 -20.66 8.30
C MET A 408 6.71 -19.48 8.66
N GLN A 409 6.76 -19.09 9.92
CA GLN A 409 6.14 -17.86 10.41
C GLN A 409 7.22 -16.89 10.88
N ILE A 410 7.14 -15.65 10.42
CA ILE A 410 7.98 -14.53 10.87
C ILE A 410 7.08 -13.55 11.58
N SER A 411 7.32 -13.32 12.86
CA SER A 411 6.62 -12.31 13.67
C SER A 411 7.56 -11.15 13.91
N GLN A 412 7.17 -9.92 13.52
CA GLN A 412 8.00 -8.73 13.66
C GLN A 412 7.17 -7.49 13.95
N GLY A 413 7.84 -6.48 14.49
CA GLY A 413 7.29 -5.15 14.69
C GLY A 413 7.61 -4.55 16.04
N HIS A 414 7.28 -3.29 16.19
CA HIS A 414 7.45 -2.54 17.43
C HIS A 414 6.09 -2.33 18.12
N PHE A 415 5.49 -1.18 17.93
CA PHE A 415 4.13 -0.88 18.40
C PHE A 415 3.08 -1.55 17.50
N ALA A 416 3.24 -1.44 16.18
CA ALA A 416 2.52 -2.26 15.21
C ALA A 416 3.26 -3.60 15.03
N ARG A 417 2.53 -4.68 14.82
CA ARG A 417 3.07 -6.03 14.60
C ARG A 417 2.54 -6.63 13.31
N TYR A 418 3.31 -7.50 12.72
CA TYR A 418 2.83 -8.38 11.66
C TYR A 418 3.35 -9.80 11.85
N HIS A 419 2.56 -10.76 11.37
CA HIS A 419 2.92 -12.16 11.28
C HIS A 419 2.85 -12.55 9.83
N LEU A 420 3.97 -12.98 9.26
CA LEU A 420 4.08 -13.39 7.87
C LEU A 420 4.23 -14.92 7.80
N PHE A 421 3.29 -15.58 7.13
CA PHE A 421 3.28 -17.01 6.89
C PHE A 421 3.73 -17.28 5.47
N VAL A 422 4.83 -18.02 5.29
CA VAL A 422 5.45 -18.29 4.00
C VAL A 422 5.65 -19.78 3.83
N LYS A 423 5.22 -20.34 2.69
CA LYS A 423 5.57 -21.71 2.31
C LYS A 423 7.02 -21.76 1.81
N TYR A 424 7.80 -22.77 2.21
CA TYR A 424 9.20 -22.90 1.79
C TYR A 424 9.35 -22.94 0.27
N GLU A 425 8.47 -23.63 -0.43
CA GLU A 425 8.43 -23.75 -1.91
C GLU A 425 8.24 -22.41 -2.65
N LYS A 426 7.76 -21.36 -1.97
CA LYS A 426 7.52 -20.01 -2.54
C LYS A 426 8.71 -19.07 -2.35
N ILE A 427 9.73 -19.49 -1.61
CA ILE A 427 10.93 -18.71 -1.37
C ILE A 427 11.82 -18.79 -2.61
N GLN A 428 12.12 -17.63 -3.21
CA GLN A 428 12.96 -17.56 -4.41
C GLN A 428 14.44 -17.66 -4.05
N TYR A 429 14.86 -16.91 -3.06
CA TYR A 429 16.20 -17.03 -2.48
C TYR A 429 16.27 -16.39 -1.10
N LEU A 430 17.29 -16.74 -0.35
CA LEU A 430 17.58 -16.29 1.00
C LEU A 430 18.99 -15.70 1.03
N THR A 431 19.12 -14.48 1.58
CA THR A 431 20.42 -13.87 1.84
C THR A 431 20.66 -13.81 3.33
N LEU A 432 21.79 -14.36 3.81
CA LEU A 432 22.22 -14.23 5.19
C LEU A 432 23.34 -13.21 5.29
N LYS A 433 23.31 -12.40 6.35
CA LYS A 433 24.32 -11.36 6.65
C LYS A 433 24.78 -11.47 8.10
N GLN A 434 26.08 -11.41 8.31
CA GLN A 434 26.68 -11.48 9.63
C GLN A 434 27.79 -10.42 9.76
N CYS A 435 27.63 -9.45 10.64
CA CYS A 435 28.71 -8.51 10.96
C CYS A 435 29.68 -9.12 11.98
N ILE A 436 30.84 -8.50 12.16
CA ILE A 436 31.91 -9.00 13.06
C ILE A 436 31.37 -9.19 14.48
N VAL A 437 30.58 -8.26 15.00
CA VAL A 437 29.99 -8.36 16.34
C VAL A 437 28.98 -9.53 16.38
N ALA A 438 28.11 -9.67 15.38
CA ALA A 438 27.15 -10.77 15.30
C ALA A 438 27.84 -12.14 15.24
N LYS A 439 28.97 -12.22 14.53
CA LYS A 439 29.80 -13.45 14.44
C LYS A 439 30.32 -13.88 15.81
N LYS A 440 30.77 -12.91 16.64
CA LYS A 440 31.24 -13.20 18.00
C LYS A 440 30.16 -13.81 18.89
N TYR A 441 28.90 -13.46 18.66
CA TYR A 441 27.76 -13.96 19.45
C TYR A 441 26.99 -15.09 18.77
N GLY A 442 27.46 -15.63 17.63
CA GLY A 442 26.82 -16.74 16.92
C GLY A 442 25.41 -16.40 16.40
N ILE A 443 25.15 -15.15 16.02
CA ILE A 443 23.87 -14.71 15.49
C ILE A 443 24.01 -14.19 14.06
N GLN A 444 22.94 -14.34 13.28
CA GLN A 444 22.86 -13.91 11.89
C GLN A 444 21.51 -13.25 11.63
N LYS A 445 21.47 -12.29 10.70
CA LYS A 445 20.21 -11.77 10.13
C LYS A 445 20.11 -12.17 8.67
N GLY A 446 18.91 -12.17 8.14
CA GLY A 446 18.71 -12.52 6.74
C GLY A 446 17.71 -11.62 6.02
N GLN A 447 17.57 -11.87 4.73
CA GLN A 447 16.53 -11.32 3.88
C GLN A 447 15.96 -12.46 3.05
N LEU A 448 14.65 -12.59 3.11
CA LEU A 448 13.88 -13.56 2.36
C LEU A 448 13.24 -12.86 1.17
N TYR A 449 13.36 -13.49 0.00
CA TYR A 449 12.85 -12.94 -1.25
C TYR A 449 11.72 -13.82 -1.77
N LEU A 450 10.57 -13.19 -2.00
CA LEU A 450 9.38 -13.81 -2.56
C LEU A 450 9.11 -13.23 -3.96
N LEU A 451 8.43 -13.99 -4.79
CA LEU A 451 7.92 -13.48 -6.05
C LEU A 451 6.69 -12.60 -5.76
N ALA A 452 6.89 -11.29 -5.74
CA ALA A 452 5.87 -10.31 -5.40
C ALA A 452 6.19 -8.93 -5.99
N SER A 453 5.25 -7.98 -5.88
CA SER A 453 5.50 -6.57 -6.18
C SER A 453 6.64 -6.00 -5.34
N ALA A 454 7.26 -4.89 -5.78
CA ALA A 454 8.49 -4.32 -5.20
C ALA A 454 8.47 -4.20 -3.67
N LYS A 455 7.37 -3.75 -3.08
CA LYS A 455 7.23 -3.59 -1.61
C LYS A 455 7.15 -4.92 -0.85
N ASN A 456 6.60 -5.95 -1.48
CA ASN A 456 6.39 -7.26 -0.86
C ASN A 456 7.42 -8.31 -1.29
N LYS A 457 8.42 -7.89 -2.07
CA LYS A 457 9.46 -8.78 -2.61
C LYS A 457 10.47 -9.20 -1.55
N VAL A 458 10.83 -8.29 -0.64
CA VAL A 458 11.91 -8.50 0.34
C VAL A 458 11.37 -8.42 1.76
N HIS A 459 11.59 -9.48 2.52
CA HIS A 459 11.24 -9.56 3.94
C HIS A 459 12.49 -9.75 4.77
N ASN A 460 12.72 -8.85 5.72
CA ASN A 460 13.84 -8.96 6.63
C ASN A 460 13.58 -10.05 7.66
N LEU A 461 14.61 -10.88 7.93
CA LEU A 461 14.63 -11.80 9.06
C LEU A 461 15.33 -11.14 10.24
N PRO A 462 14.86 -11.33 11.48
CA PRO A 462 15.51 -10.81 12.68
C PRO A 462 16.87 -11.50 12.91
N TYR A 463 17.62 -11.02 13.91
CA TYR A 463 18.87 -11.69 14.33
C TYR A 463 18.55 -12.98 15.08
N MET A 464 18.78 -14.12 14.44
CA MET A 464 18.55 -15.43 15.02
C MET A 464 19.88 -16.15 15.29
N ARG A 465 19.84 -17.23 16.05
CA ARG A 465 20.99 -18.10 16.22
C ARG A 465 21.39 -18.73 14.90
N GLN A 466 22.67 -19.01 14.75
CA GLN A 466 23.21 -19.60 13.52
C GLN A 466 22.54 -20.95 13.22
N GLU A 467 22.28 -21.78 14.22
CA GLU A 467 21.62 -23.10 14.11
C GLU A 467 20.22 -22.96 13.47
N THR A 468 19.42 -21.98 13.90
CA THR A 468 18.08 -21.71 13.35
C THR A 468 18.15 -21.30 11.89
N MET A 469 19.14 -20.48 11.52
CA MET A 469 19.35 -20.05 10.14
C MET A 469 19.84 -21.19 9.24
N GLU A 470 20.68 -22.09 9.76
CA GLU A 470 21.11 -23.31 9.06
C GLU A 470 19.92 -24.25 8.84
N THR A 471 19.07 -24.45 9.85
CA THR A 471 17.83 -25.22 9.71
C THR A 471 16.92 -24.62 8.64
N LEU A 472 16.78 -23.29 8.60
CA LEU A 472 16.01 -22.60 7.55
C LEU A 472 16.60 -22.88 6.15
N ILE A 473 17.92 -22.80 5.98
CA ILE A 473 18.57 -23.11 4.70
C ILE A 473 18.24 -24.55 4.25
N HIS A 474 18.27 -25.51 5.17
CA HIS A 474 17.96 -26.91 4.86
C HIS A 474 16.51 -27.10 4.43
N LYS A 475 15.56 -26.36 5.03
CA LYS A 475 14.14 -26.44 4.67
C LYS A 475 13.79 -25.72 3.36
N VAL A 476 14.61 -24.78 2.91
CA VAL A 476 14.44 -24.04 1.64
C VAL A 476 15.07 -24.78 0.45
N ARG A 477 16.03 -25.70 0.70
CA ARG A 477 16.63 -26.56 -0.34
C ARG A 477 15.70 -27.68 -0.75
#